data_381fba200c5ddd481931ca1745213061
#
_entry.id   381fba200c5ddd481931ca1745213061
#
_cell.length_a   1.000
_cell.length_b   1.000
_cell.length_c   1.000
_cell.angle_alpha   90.00
_cell.angle_beta   90.00
_cell.angle_gamma   90.00
#
_symmetry.space_group_name_H-M   'P 1'
#
loop_
_entity.id
_entity.type
_entity.pdbx_description
1 polymer ?
#
loop_
_entity_poly.entity_id
_entity_poly.type
_entity_poly.pdbx_seq_one_letter_code
_entity_poly.pdbx_strand_id
1 'polypeptide(L)'
;MYMTMKLSNLIKKTVLAAALTLASASFAGAESRSDWKAHWITHPWVQSTTNTWISYRKEVNVTKRPDKLIARIAVDSKYWMWINGELAVFEGGLKRGPFPNGTYYDKVDIAPFLKEGNNTIAILLWHFGKQGFSHNSSGQAALIFEAISPELKILSDKSWLCVPNPAYSSTDAPHPNYRLPESNIRFDARKEMQGWNMPGFDVRRKMHGADNVDEMAWPAMGELVERPIPMWKDYGLKEYVSVRQSNDTVYCKLPYNAQITPYLKVEANGGEMVRIMTDNYRGGSENNVRAEYIARKGVQEYENLGWMNGHEVWYIVPSGVKVLDLKYRETGYDTEFSGSFECEDPFLNEL
;
A
#
# COMPACT_ATOMS: atom_id res chain seq x y z
N MET A 1 -50.58 -2.25 39.78
CA MET A 1 -49.24 -1.80 40.17
C MET A 1 -48.17 -2.93 40.19
N TYR A 2 -48.55 -4.22 40.28
CA TYR A 2 -47.63 -5.36 40.31
C TYR A 2 -47.20 -5.88 38.90
N MET A 3 -47.92 -5.54 37.86
CA MET A 3 -47.64 -6.03 36.50
C MET A 3 -46.58 -5.20 35.77
N THR A 4 -46.47 -3.91 36.07
CA THR A 4 -45.49 -2.99 35.51
C THR A 4 -44.06 -3.20 36.04
N MET A 5 -43.88 -3.71 37.25
CA MET A 5 -42.57 -3.99 37.83
C MET A 5 -41.91 -5.27 37.25
N LYS A 6 -42.70 -6.28 36.85
CA LYS A 6 -42.16 -7.51 36.23
C LYS A 6 -41.67 -7.29 34.82
N LEU A 7 -42.29 -6.39 34.03
CA LEU A 7 -41.86 -6.08 32.64
C LEU A 7 -40.53 -5.31 32.63
N SER A 8 -40.34 -4.38 33.55
CA SER A 8 -39.11 -3.58 33.71
C SER A 8 -37.91 -4.44 34.07
N ASN A 9 -38.08 -5.48 34.89
CA ASN A 9 -37.01 -6.39 35.27
C ASN A 9 -36.65 -7.41 34.14
N LEU A 10 -37.62 -7.78 33.31
CA LEU A 10 -37.41 -8.63 32.15
C LEU A 10 -36.61 -7.89 31.06
N ILE A 11 -37.00 -6.64 30.78
CA ILE A 11 -36.32 -5.76 29.83
C ILE A 11 -34.88 -5.48 30.29
N LYS A 12 -34.65 -5.19 31.56
CA LYS A 12 -33.30 -4.98 32.12
C LYS A 12 -32.43 -6.23 32.04
N LYS A 13 -32.99 -7.43 32.25
CA LYS A 13 -32.23 -8.69 32.10
C LYS A 13 -31.93 -9.02 30.65
N THR A 14 -32.84 -8.69 29.73
CA THR A 14 -32.63 -8.93 28.29
C THR A 14 -31.59 -7.94 27.70
N VAL A 15 -31.63 -6.68 28.13
CA VAL A 15 -30.64 -5.66 27.74
C VAL A 15 -29.27 -5.98 28.36
N LEU A 16 -29.20 -6.48 29.58
CA LEU A 16 -27.93 -6.90 30.19
C LEU A 16 -27.36 -8.16 29.56
N ALA A 17 -28.20 -9.13 29.14
CA ALA A 17 -27.78 -10.32 28.40
C ALA A 17 -27.33 -9.96 26.98
N ALA A 18 -28.01 -9.04 26.31
CA ALA A 18 -27.61 -8.52 25.00
C ALA A 18 -26.29 -7.70 25.09
N ALA A 19 -26.09 -6.92 26.15
CA ALA A 19 -24.83 -6.21 26.37
C ALA A 19 -23.65 -7.16 26.69
N LEU A 20 -23.91 -8.26 27.41
CA LEU A 20 -22.92 -9.28 27.69
C LEU A 20 -22.59 -10.16 26.46
N THR A 21 -23.57 -10.38 25.57
CA THR A 21 -23.31 -11.08 24.29
C THR A 21 -22.63 -10.18 23.25
N LEU A 22 -22.83 -8.87 23.29
CA LEU A 22 -22.07 -7.91 22.46
C LEU A 22 -20.64 -7.69 22.98
N ALA A 23 -20.38 -7.89 24.28
CA ALA A 23 -19.03 -7.85 24.86
C ALA A 23 -18.20 -9.13 24.58
N SER A 24 -18.85 -10.21 24.11
CA SER A 24 -18.21 -11.42 23.63
C SER A 24 -18.11 -11.50 22.11
N ALA A 25 -18.24 -10.35 21.39
CA ALA A 25 -17.71 -10.27 20.03
C ALA A 25 -16.22 -10.56 20.15
N SER A 26 -15.86 -11.79 19.86
CA SER A 26 -14.51 -12.33 19.87
C SER A 26 -13.65 -11.34 19.09
N PHE A 27 -12.77 -10.62 19.78
CA PHE A 27 -11.62 -10.04 19.13
C PHE A 27 -10.92 -11.23 18.46
N ALA A 28 -11.05 -11.35 17.16
CA ALA A 28 -10.33 -12.30 16.36
C ALA A 28 -8.86 -12.11 16.75
N GLY A 29 -8.27 -13.14 17.33
CA GLY A 29 -7.15 -13.11 18.21
C GLY A 29 -6.03 -12.19 17.79
N ALA A 30 -5.72 -11.22 18.63
CA ALA A 30 -4.42 -10.59 18.61
C ALA A 30 -3.38 -11.68 18.83
N GLU A 31 -2.57 -11.97 17.82
CA GLU A 31 -1.49 -12.91 17.95
C GLU A 31 -0.38 -12.26 18.77
N SER A 32 0.04 -12.93 19.85
CA SER A 32 1.20 -12.51 20.61
C SER A 32 2.41 -12.47 19.67
N ARG A 33 3.35 -11.54 19.90
CA ARG A 33 4.63 -11.52 19.19
C ARG A 33 5.39 -12.85 19.29
N SER A 34 5.19 -13.59 20.37
CA SER A 34 5.76 -14.94 20.59
C SER A 34 5.29 -15.99 19.58
N ASP A 35 4.16 -15.77 18.89
CA ASP A 35 3.62 -16.70 17.90
C ASP A 35 4.31 -16.58 16.53
N TRP A 36 5.12 -15.55 16.34
CA TRP A 36 5.90 -15.30 15.12
C TRP A 36 7.35 -15.78 15.32
N LYS A 37 7.85 -16.52 14.33
CA LYS A 37 9.26 -16.95 14.27
C LYS A 37 10.14 -15.96 13.52
N ALA A 38 9.53 -15.09 12.71
CA ALA A 38 10.20 -14.02 11.98
C ALA A 38 10.56 -12.84 12.90
N HIS A 39 11.49 -12.03 12.49
CA HIS A 39 11.88 -10.79 13.15
C HIS A 39 11.39 -9.58 12.39
N TRP A 40 11.06 -8.50 13.12
CA TRP A 40 10.96 -7.18 12.50
C TRP A 40 12.33 -6.78 11.99
N ILE A 41 12.41 -6.38 10.73
CA ILE A 41 13.62 -5.94 10.09
C ILE A 41 13.48 -4.50 9.58
N THR A 42 14.59 -3.77 9.58
CA THR A 42 14.66 -2.38 9.10
C THR A 42 15.97 -2.13 8.38
N HIS A 43 16.05 -1.00 7.71
CA HIS A 43 17.33 -0.49 7.21
C HIS A 43 18.08 0.22 8.34
N PRO A 44 19.37 -0.10 8.59
CA PRO A 44 20.09 0.33 9.79
C PRO A 44 20.20 1.85 9.98
N TRP A 45 20.09 2.64 8.91
CA TRP A 45 20.38 4.08 8.97
C TRP A 45 19.19 5.00 8.69
N VAL A 46 18.04 4.49 8.23
CA VAL A 46 16.90 5.34 7.84
C VAL A 46 15.59 4.94 8.51
N GLN A 47 15.66 4.13 9.53
CA GLN A 47 14.50 3.53 10.19
C GLN A 47 13.47 4.53 10.76
N SER A 48 13.88 5.73 11.13
CA SER A 48 13.02 6.77 11.69
C SER A 48 12.80 7.96 10.75
N THR A 49 13.29 7.87 9.51
CA THR A 49 13.15 8.97 8.55
C THR A 49 11.73 9.00 7.99
N THR A 50 11.08 10.16 8.05
CA THR A 50 9.74 10.34 7.50
C THR A 50 9.72 10.28 5.98
N ASN A 51 8.61 9.80 5.43
CA ASN A 51 8.40 9.64 3.99
C ASN A 51 9.56 8.92 3.29
N THR A 52 9.91 7.76 3.86
CA THR A 52 11.05 6.95 3.41
C THR A 52 10.56 5.73 2.64
N TRP A 53 11.26 5.42 1.55
CA TRP A 53 11.01 4.28 0.71
C TRP A 53 12.17 3.30 0.83
N ILE A 54 11.89 2.04 1.18
CA ILE A 54 12.91 1.00 1.36
C ILE A 54 12.56 -0.20 0.50
N SER A 55 13.49 -0.57 -0.38
CA SER A 55 13.41 -1.82 -1.12
C SER A 55 14.04 -2.93 -0.31
N TYR A 56 13.28 -3.98 -0.03
CA TYR A 56 13.75 -5.22 0.58
C TYR A 56 13.79 -6.34 -0.45
N ARG A 57 14.76 -7.25 -0.30
CA ARG A 57 14.94 -8.36 -1.22
C ARG A 57 15.41 -9.61 -0.49
N LYS A 58 14.85 -10.75 -0.87
CA LYS A 58 15.25 -12.08 -0.39
C LYS A 58 15.32 -13.05 -1.56
N GLU A 59 16.44 -13.75 -1.67
CA GLU A 59 16.57 -14.92 -2.54
C GLU A 59 16.19 -16.17 -1.75
N VAL A 60 15.37 -17.03 -2.34
CA VAL A 60 14.87 -18.26 -1.74
C VAL A 60 14.99 -19.39 -2.74
N ASN A 61 15.63 -20.50 -2.31
CA ASN A 61 15.63 -21.74 -3.10
C ASN A 61 14.46 -22.62 -2.66
N VAL A 62 13.60 -22.98 -3.63
CA VAL A 62 12.43 -23.83 -3.43
C VAL A 62 12.71 -25.18 -4.05
N THR A 63 12.89 -26.21 -3.22
CA THR A 63 13.16 -27.56 -3.68
C THR A 63 11.91 -28.20 -4.31
N LYS A 64 10.76 -27.95 -3.70
CA LYS A 64 9.45 -28.38 -4.20
C LYS A 64 8.46 -27.28 -3.94
N ARG A 65 7.75 -26.85 -4.98
CA ARG A 65 6.72 -25.82 -4.87
C ARG A 65 5.55 -26.35 -4.03
N PRO A 66 5.15 -25.65 -2.95
CA PRO A 66 3.96 -26.02 -2.19
C PRO A 66 2.69 -25.68 -2.98
N ASP A 67 1.61 -26.43 -2.78
CA ASP A 67 0.31 -26.14 -3.38
C ASP A 67 -0.30 -24.85 -2.80
N LYS A 68 -0.01 -24.57 -1.53
CA LYS A 68 -0.44 -23.36 -0.82
C LYS A 68 0.65 -22.94 0.16
N LEU A 69 0.93 -21.63 0.20
CA LEU A 69 1.88 -21.04 1.15
C LEU A 69 1.43 -19.65 1.57
N ILE A 70 0.82 -19.58 2.74
CA ILE A 70 0.34 -18.28 3.26
C ILE A 70 1.51 -17.53 3.88
N ALA A 71 1.83 -16.38 3.29
CA ALA A 71 2.70 -15.39 3.90
C ALA A 71 1.87 -14.50 4.82
N ARG A 72 2.39 -14.28 6.04
CA ARG A 72 1.93 -13.24 6.97
C ARG A 72 2.91 -12.09 6.86
N ILE A 73 2.40 -10.88 6.61
CA ILE A 73 3.25 -9.71 6.40
C ILE A 73 2.66 -8.48 7.08
N ALA A 74 3.48 -7.75 7.81
CA ALA A 74 3.13 -6.45 8.36
C ALA A 74 4.25 -5.43 8.13
N VAL A 75 3.87 -4.18 7.98
CA VAL A 75 4.79 -3.06 7.75
C VAL A 75 4.28 -1.79 8.44
N ASP A 76 5.16 -0.82 8.57
CA ASP A 76 4.77 0.56 8.78
C ASP A 76 5.34 1.41 7.62
N SER A 77 4.56 1.84 6.63
CA SER A 77 3.09 2.01 6.59
C SER A 77 2.44 1.13 5.54
N LYS A 78 2.93 1.18 4.29
CA LYS A 78 2.40 0.47 3.13
C LYS A 78 3.50 -0.30 2.42
N TYR A 79 3.12 -1.31 1.62
CA TYR A 79 4.06 -2.05 0.81
C TYR A 79 3.46 -2.54 -0.52
N TRP A 80 4.33 -2.78 -1.46
CA TRP A 80 4.10 -3.54 -2.70
C TRP A 80 5.03 -4.73 -2.70
N MET A 81 4.57 -5.87 -3.17
CA MET A 81 5.35 -7.10 -3.19
C MET A 81 5.36 -7.72 -4.57
N TRP A 82 6.54 -8.05 -5.03
CA TRP A 82 6.78 -8.83 -6.25
C TRP A 82 7.46 -10.14 -5.90
N ILE A 83 7.12 -11.18 -6.63
CA ILE A 83 7.81 -12.47 -6.57
C ILE A 83 8.23 -12.80 -8.00
N ASN A 84 9.53 -12.98 -8.22
CA ASN A 84 10.12 -13.19 -9.54
C ASN A 84 9.79 -12.08 -10.56
N GLY A 85 9.52 -10.85 -10.10
CA GLY A 85 9.13 -9.72 -10.92
C GLY A 85 7.62 -9.61 -11.18
N GLU A 86 6.84 -10.63 -10.83
CA GLU A 86 5.39 -10.59 -10.89
C GLU A 86 4.80 -9.93 -9.64
N LEU A 87 3.84 -9.02 -9.83
CA LEU A 87 3.21 -8.27 -8.74
C LEU A 87 2.26 -9.19 -7.96
N ALA A 88 2.65 -9.56 -6.75
CA ALA A 88 1.86 -10.41 -5.85
C ALA A 88 0.93 -9.59 -4.93
N VAL A 89 1.33 -8.36 -4.55
CA VAL A 89 0.51 -7.44 -3.76
C VAL A 89 0.62 -6.05 -4.34
N PHE A 90 -0.50 -5.50 -4.82
CA PHE A 90 -0.57 -4.16 -5.38
C PHE A 90 -0.41 -3.09 -4.30
N GLU A 91 -1.15 -3.18 -3.21
CA GLU A 91 -1.01 -2.34 -2.03
C GLU A 91 -1.39 -3.14 -0.79
N GLY A 92 -0.45 -3.33 0.10
CA GLY A 92 -0.65 -3.97 1.39
C GLY A 92 -0.29 -3.04 2.53
N GLY A 93 -0.53 -3.52 3.75
CA GLY A 93 -0.35 -2.76 4.96
C GLY A 93 -1.55 -1.89 5.30
N LEU A 94 -1.81 -1.80 6.58
CA LEU A 94 -2.84 -0.94 7.15
C LEU A 94 -2.43 -0.68 8.60
N LYS A 95 -1.72 0.42 8.82
CA LYS A 95 -1.11 0.68 10.14
C LYS A 95 -2.13 1.02 11.23
N ARG A 96 -3.34 1.44 10.88
CA ARG A 96 -4.35 1.71 11.90
C ARG A 96 -4.84 0.39 12.49
N GLY A 97 -4.22 -0.04 13.58
CA GLY A 97 -4.63 -1.20 14.33
C GLY A 97 -5.91 -0.98 15.15
N PRO A 98 -6.48 -2.03 15.76
CA PRO A 98 -7.69 -1.92 16.59
C PRO A 98 -7.45 -1.13 17.88
N PHE A 99 -6.19 -0.91 18.24
CA PHE A 99 -5.75 -0.14 19.40
C PHE A 99 -4.42 0.58 19.08
N PRO A 100 -4.03 1.62 19.85
CA PRO A 100 -2.90 2.49 19.51
C PRO A 100 -1.58 1.76 19.22
N ASN A 101 -1.31 0.67 19.92
CA ASN A 101 -0.09 -0.11 19.81
C ASN A 101 -0.25 -1.39 18.96
N GLY A 102 -1.39 -1.56 18.25
CA GLY A 102 -1.61 -2.70 17.39
C GLY A 102 -1.14 -2.45 15.96
N THR A 103 -0.69 -3.50 15.28
CA THR A 103 -0.34 -3.45 13.85
C THR A 103 -1.10 -4.56 13.12
N TYR A 104 -1.79 -4.20 12.03
CA TYR A 104 -2.42 -5.19 11.18
C TYR A 104 -1.37 -5.92 10.34
N TYR A 105 -1.57 -7.24 10.18
CA TYR A 105 -0.83 -8.04 9.21
C TYR A 105 -1.77 -8.59 8.14
N ASP A 106 -1.23 -8.71 6.93
CA ASP A 106 -1.91 -9.29 5.77
C ASP A 106 -1.61 -10.78 5.66
N LYS A 107 -2.56 -11.56 5.12
CA LYS A 107 -2.37 -12.94 4.69
C LYS A 107 -2.43 -13.02 3.17
N VAL A 108 -1.36 -13.52 2.57
CA VAL A 108 -1.23 -13.63 1.11
C VAL A 108 -0.78 -15.03 0.73
N ASP A 109 -1.51 -15.71 -0.15
CA ASP A 109 -1.01 -16.97 -0.72
C ASP A 109 0.04 -16.67 -1.78
N ILE A 110 1.29 -16.97 -1.48
CA ILE A 110 2.42 -16.73 -2.37
C ILE A 110 2.81 -17.94 -3.23
N ALA A 111 2.21 -19.11 -3.00
CA ALA A 111 2.53 -20.33 -3.76
C ALA A 111 2.36 -20.17 -5.28
N PRO A 112 1.32 -19.44 -5.79
CA PRO A 112 1.15 -19.27 -7.23
C PRO A 112 2.33 -18.60 -7.94
N PHE A 113 3.06 -17.73 -7.23
CA PHE A 113 4.18 -16.94 -7.76
C PHE A 113 5.55 -17.64 -7.65
N LEU A 114 5.61 -18.75 -6.88
CA LEU A 114 6.84 -19.50 -6.67
C LEU A 114 7.05 -20.55 -7.77
N LYS A 115 8.32 -20.82 -8.05
CA LYS A 115 8.77 -21.91 -8.92
C LYS A 115 9.82 -22.75 -8.20
N GLU A 116 10.06 -23.97 -8.66
CA GLU A 116 11.19 -24.76 -8.19
C GLU A 116 12.51 -24.08 -8.58
N GLY A 117 13.51 -24.20 -7.72
CA GLY A 117 14.78 -23.50 -7.84
C GLY A 117 14.77 -22.12 -7.20
N ASN A 118 15.56 -21.20 -7.74
CA ASN A 118 15.77 -19.87 -7.18
C ASN A 118 14.58 -18.95 -7.45
N ASN A 119 14.09 -18.31 -6.38
CA ASN A 119 13.04 -17.29 -6.41
C ASN A 119 13.54 -16.02 -5.74
N THR A 120 13.00 -14.90 -6.20
CA THR A 120 13.23 -13.58 -5.62
C THR A 120 11.93 -13.06 -5.03
N ILE A 121 11.93 -12.73 -3.74
CA ILE A 121 10.88 -11.94 -3.09
C ILE A 121 11.40 -10.53 -2.95
N ALA A 122 10.67 -9.56 -3.48
CA ALA A 122 11.01 -8.15 -3.45
C ALA A 122 9.84 -7.33 -2.88
N ILE A 123 10.12 -6.49 -1.89
CA ILE A 123 9.10 -5.69 -1.19
C ILE A 123 9.56 -4.24 -1.20
N LEU A 124 8.72 -3.34 -1.72
CA LEU A 124 8.88 -1.91 -1.57
C LEU A 124 8.03 -1.45 -0.40
N LEU A 125 8.67 -1.00 0.66
CA LEU A 125 8.04 -0.42 1.83
C LEU A 125 8.02 1.11 1.70
N TRP A 126 6.87 1.72 1.95
CA TRP A 126 6.74 3.17 2.10
C TRP A 126 6.35 3.53 3.53
N HIS A 127 7.28 4.14 4.24
CA HIS A 127 7.11 4.60 5.61
C HIS A 127 6.72 6.08 5.64
N PHE A 128 5.55 6.40 6.14
CA PHE A 128 5.11 7.79 6.29
C PHE A 128 5.84 8.51 7.41
N GLY A 129 6.08 7.80 8.52
CA GLY A 129 6.88 8.29 9.64
C GLY A 129 6.21 9.39 10.47
N LYS A 130 4.91 9.64 10.26
CA LYS A 130 4.13 10.64 10.99
C LYS A 130 2.69 10.19 11.17
N GLN A 131 2.03 10.77 12.16
CA GLN A 131 0.60 10.58 12.38
C GLN A 131 -0.21 11.32 11.33
N GLY A 132 -1.37 10.78 10.96
CA GLY A 132 -2.30 11.37 10.01
C GLY A 132 -3.73 10.94 10.26
N PHE A 133 -4.68 11.42 9.46
CA PHE A 133 -6.09 11.03 9.59
C PHE A 133 -6.34 9.57 9.24
N SER A 134 -5.66 9.06 8.24
CA SER A 134 -5.80 7.70 7.73
C SER A 134 -4.76 6.74 8.30
N HIS A 135 -3.83 7.22 9.13
CA HIS A 135 -2.64 6.49 9.47
C HIS A 135 -2.09 6.84 10.86
N ASN A 136 -1.73 5.80 11.61
CA ASN A 136 -0.96 5.89 12.85
C ASN A 136 0.42 5.27 12.61
N SER A 137 1.47 6.08 12.69
CA SER A 137 2.83 5.59 12.54
C SER A 137 3.39 5.05 13.86
N SER A 138 4.16 3.99 13.77
CA SER A 138 5.01 3.53 14.86
C SER A 138 6.24 4.42 15.07
N GLY A 139 6.54 5.28 14.09
CA GLY A 139 7.77 6.08 14.04
C GLY A 139 8.97 5.32 13.48
N GLN A 140 8.78 4.08 13.01
CA GLN A 140 9.87 3.25 12.49
C GLN A 140 9.48 2.51 11.21
N ALA A 141 10.30 2.67 10.18
CA ALA A 141 10.18 1.93 8.93
C ALA A 141 10.61 0.49 9.15
N ALA A 142 9.65 -0.42 9.31
CA ALA A 142 9.95 -1.82 9.56
C ALA A 142 9.00 -2.75 8.82
N LEU A 143 9.50 -3.97 8.56
CA LEU A 143 8.83 -5.08 7.89
C LEU A 143 8.97 -6.33 8.74
N ILE A 144 7.90 -7.11 8.89
CA ILE A 144 7.96 -8.50 9.32
C ILE A 144 7.28 -9.37 8.27
N PHE A 145 7.93 -10.48 7.93
CA PHE A 145 7.45 -11.43 6.93
C PHE A 145 7.68 -12.87 7.40
N GLU A 146 6.62 -13.67 7.35
CA GLU A 146 6.70 -15.08 7.69
C GLU A 146 5.85 -15.92 6.76
N ALA A 147 6.44 -16.94 6.11
CA ALA A 147 5.73 -17.94 5.33
C ALA A 147 6.30 -19.33 5.69
N ILE A 148 5.47 -20.21 6.23
CA ILE A 148 5.89 -21.50 6.74
C ILE A 148 4.98 -22.60 6.21
N SER A 149 5.59 -23.63 5.61
CA SER A 149 5.00 -24.93 5.33
C SER A 149 5.95 -26.03 5.80
N PRO A 150 5.57 -27.32 5.75
CA PRO A 150 6.49 -28.41 6.04
C PRO A 150 7.73 -28.42 5.13
N GLU A 151 7.58 -27.98 3.89
CA GLU A 151 8.63 -28.04 2.86
C GLU A 151 9.46 -26.75 2.77
N LEU A 152 8.90 -25.61 3.22
CA LEU A 152 9.50 -24.30 2.97
C LEU A 152 9.27 -23.36 4.15
N LYS A 153 10.34 -22.72 4.57
CA LYS A 153 10.33 -21.70 5.62
C LYS A 153 11.02 -20.44 5.13
N ILE A 154 10.29 -19.34 5.08
CA ILE A 154 10.78 -18.02 4.68
C ILE A 154 10.46 -17.05 5.81
N LEU A 155 11.48 -16.50 6.44
CA LEU A 155 11.34 -15.57 7.55
C LEU A 155 12.10 -14.29 7.27
N SER A 156 11.58 -13.17 7.74
CA SER A 156 12.37 -11.95 7.81
C SER A 156 13.38 -12.04 8.95
N ASP A 157 14.63 -11.78 8.61
CA ASP A 157 15.80 -11.77 9.46
C ASP A 157 16.94 -10.97 8.81
N LYS A 158 18.12 -10.95 9.42
CA LYS A 158 19.32 -10.23 8.91
C LYS A 158 19.84 -10.73 7.55
N SER A 159 19.33 -11.83 7.02
CA SER A 159 19.69 -12.35 5.70
C SER A 159 18.91 -11.68 4.55
N TRP A 160 17.92 -10.85 4.86
CA TRP A 160 17.30 -9.99 3.88
C TRP A 160 18.23 -8.83 3.52
N LEU A 161 18.20 -8.43 2.27
CA LEU A 161 18.90 -7.24 1.80
C LEU A 161 17.92 -6.07 1.71
N CYS A 162 18.40 -4.87 1.99
CA CYS A 162 17.59 -3.66 1.90
C CYS A 162 18.42 -2.46 1.43
N VAL A 163 17.71 -1.47 0.91
CA VAL A 163 18.29 -0.19 0.50
C VAL A 163 17.21 0.89 0.49
N PRO A 164 17.47 2.13 0.93
CA PRO A 164 16.61 3.25 0.64
C PRO A 164 16.48 3.39 -0.88
N ASN A 165 15.25 3.38 -1.40
CA ASN A 165 15.06 3.46 -2.84
C ASN A 165 15.31 4.89 -3.33
N PRO A 166 16.36 5.13 -4.13
CA PRO A 166 16.78 6.48 -4.50
C PRO A 166 15.84 7.18 -5.49
N ALA A 167 14.94 6.42 -6.13
CA ALA A 167 14.00 6.97 -7.10
C ALA A 167 12.82 7.68 -6.44
N TYR A 168 12.47 7.33 -5.20
CA TYR A 168 11.31 7.91 -4.51
C TYR A 168 11.72 8.99 -3.52
N SER A 169 10.94 10.06 -3.48
CA SER A 169 11.08 11.16 -2.52
C SER A 169 9.77 11.94 -2.37
N SER A 170 9.74 12.89 -1.43
CA SER A 170 8.68 13.89 -1.37
C SER A 170 8.73 14.83 -2.57
N THR A 171 7.58 15.36 -2.96
CA THR A 171 7.51 16.49 -3.91
C THR A 171 8.12 17.75 -3.29
N ASP A 172 8.44 18.74 -4.13
CA ASP A 172 8.82 20.08 -3.65
C ASP A 172 7.63 20.79 -2.98
N ALA A 173 7.90 21.94 -2.36
CA ALA A 173 6.85 22.83 -1.89
C ALA A 173 5.97 23.34 -3.07
N PRO A 174 4.71 23.64 -2.83
CA PRO A 174 3.98 23.51 -1.58
C PRO A 174 3.68 22.03 -1.26
N HIS A 175 3.81 21.67 0.02
CA HIS A 175 3.46 20.33 0.48
C HIS A 175 1.98 20.26 0.84
N PRO A 176 1.32 19.09 0.68
CA PRO A 176 -0.04 18.90 1.16
C PRO A 176 -0.05 19.03 2.69
N ASN A 177 -1.22 19.30 3.22
CA ASN A 177 -1.39 19.19 4.64
C ASN A 177 -1.17 17.71 5.06
N TYR A 178 -1.00 17.49 6.37
CA TYR A 178 -0.71 16.17 6.95
C TYR A 178 -1.80 15.09 6.69
N ARG A 179 -2.92 15.46 6.07
CA ARG A 179 -4.06 14.54 5.84
C ARG A 179 -3.86 13.62 4.65
N LEU A 180 -3.02 14.00 3.69
CA LEU A 180 -2.87 13.29 2.42
C LEU A 180 -1.38 13.03 2.07
N PRO A 181 -0.62 12.32 2.91
CA PRO A 181 0.76 11.98 2.58
C PRO A 181 0.84 11.05 1.35
N GLU A 182 -0.23 10.27 1.11
CA GLU A 182 -0.29 9.23 0.10
C GLU A 182 -0.23 9.74 -1.34
N SER A 183 -0.56 11.02 -1.56
CA SER A 183 -0.64 11.56 -2.93
C SER A 183 0.63 12.24 -3.39
N ASN A 184 1.57 12.56 -2.49
CA ASN A 184 2.71 13.40 -2.81
C ASN A 184 4.02 12.62 -2.99
N ILE A 185 4.08 11.89 -4.07
CA ILE A 185 5.23 11.09 -4.45
C ILE A 185 5.95 11.78 -5.61
N ARG A 186 7.28 11.97 -5.47
CA ARG A 186 8.18 12.21 -6.58
C ARG A 186 8.90 10.92 -6.92
N PHE A 187 8.86 10.53 -8.20
CA PHE A 187 9.65 9.44 -8.73
C PHE A 187 10.65 9.98 -9.77
N ASP A 188 11.92 9.76 -9.54
CA ASP A 188 13.00 10.12 -10.48
C ASP A 188 13.48 8.86 -11.22
N ALA A 189 12.99 8.66 -12.45
CA ALA A 189 13.31 7.50 -13.27
C ALA A 189 14.79 7.38 -13.62
N ARG A 190 15.57 8.45 -13.51
CA ARG A 190 17.03 8.44 -13.73
C ARG A 190 17.77 7.72 -12.62
N LYS A 191 17.14 7.63 -11.42
CA LYS A 191 17.69 6.97 -10.22
C LYS A 191 17.09 5.60 -9.98
N GLU A 192 16.19 5.15 -10.84
CA GLU A 192 15.55 3.85 -10.71
C GLU A 192 16.55 2.71 -10.71
N MET A 193 16.42 1.81 -9.76
CA MET A 193 17.18 0.56 -9.71
C MET A 193 16.48 -0.48 -10.58
N GLN A 194 16.60 -0.34 -11.91
CA GLN A 194 15.89 -1.22 -12.86
C GLN A 194 16.15 -2.70 -12.57
N GLY A 195 15.06 -3.48 -12.52
CA GLY A 195 15.11 -4.92 -12.28
C GLY A 195 15.42 -5.33 -10.84
N TRP A 196 15.40 -4.41 -9.87
CA TRP A 196 15.69 -4.74 -8.48
C TRP A 196 14.73 -5.80 -7.89
N ASN A 197 13.53 -5.91 -8.46
CA ASN A 197 12.50 -6.89 -8.11
C ASN A 197 12.54 -8.17 -8.96
N MET A 198 13.51 -8.29 -9.88
CA MET A 198 13.67 -9.42 -10.78
C MET A 198 14.76 -10.38 -10.29
N PRO A 199 14.68 -11.68 -10.65
CA PRO A 199 15.81 -12.59 -10.49
C PRO A 199 17.06 -12.09 -11.22
N GLY A 200 18.24 -12.33 -10.65
CA GLY A 200 19.52 -12.01 -11.28
C GLY A 200 19.97 -10.55 -11.14
N PHE A 201 19.24 -9.71 -10.38
CA PHE A 201 19.71 -8.36 -10.09
C PHE A 201 21.03 -8.37 -9.30
N ASP A 202 22.01 -7.58 -9.73
CA ASP A 202 23.29 -7.46 -9.01
C ASP A 202 23.12 -6.64 -7.74
N VAL A 203 22.98 -7.32 -6.60
CA VAL A 203 22.81 -6.71 -5.28
C VAL A 203 24.10 -6.13 -4.72
N ARG A 204 25.26 -6.54 -5.24
CA ARG A 204 26.56 -6.07 -4.77
C ARG A 204 26.69 -4.56 -4.97
N ARG A 205 27.15 -3.84 -3.95
CA ARG A 205 27.29 -2.38 -3.94
C ARG A 205 25.99 -1.57 -3.97
N LYS A 206 24.81 -2.22 -3.99
CA LYS A 206 23.51 -1.52 -4.04
C LYS A 206 22.64 -1.76 -2.84
N MET A 207 22.75 -2.93 -2.22
CA MET A 207 21.92 -3.32 -1.08
C MET A 207 22.77 -3.77 0.11
N HIS A 208 22.25 -3.60 1.30
CA HIS A 208 22.88 -3.98 2.56
C HIS A 208 22.05 -5.01 3.29
N GLY A 209 22.64 -5.72 4.26
CA GLY A 209 21.89 -6.57 5.16
C GLY A 209 20.92 -5.74 6.02
N ALA A 210 19.73 -6.25 6.24
CA ALA A 210 18.76 -5.66 7.15
C ALA A 210 19.16 -5.91 8.61
N ASP A 211 18.70 -5.04 9.52
CA ASP A 211 18.86 -5.23 10.96
C ASP A 211 17.56 -5.71 11.61
N ASN A 212 17.70 -6.55 12.64
CA ASN A 212 16.57 -6.94 13.47
C ASN A 212 16.21 -5.80 14.42
N VAL A 213 14.95 -5.40 14.38
CA VAL A 213 14.42 -4.34 15.26
C VAL A 213 14.10 -4.88 16.65
N ASP A 214 13.77 -6.16 16.77
CA ASP A 214 13.40 -6.81 18.04
C ASP A 214 14.50 -6.71 19.10
N GLU A 215 15.77 -6.60 18.68
CA GLU A 215 16.92 -6.45 19.57
C GLU A 215 17.02 -5.02 20.16
N MET A 216 16.30 -4.08 19.54
CA MET A 216 16.25 -2.70 19.99
C MET A 216 14.96 -2.51 20.78
N ALA A 217 14.81 -2.83 22.02
CA ALA A 217 13.70 -2.57 22.95
C ALA A 217 12.58 -1.63 22.40
N TRP A 218 11.91 -2.03 21.31
CA TRP A 218 11.00 -1.16 20.56
C TRP A 218 9.54 -1.55 20.80
N PRO A 219 8.80 -0.82 21.63
CA PRO A 219 7.37 -1.12 21.90
C PRO A 219 6.43 -0.68 20.77
N ALA A 220 6.92 0.04 19.75
CA ALA A 220 6.08 0.76 18.81
C ALA A 220 5.29 -0.13 17.85
N MET A 221 5.71 -1.37 17.61
CA MET A 221 5.03 -2.29 16.69
C MET A 221 3.86 -3.01 17.34
N GLY A 222 3.87 -3.17 18.66
CA GLY A 222 2.78 -3.75 19.45
C GLY A 222 2.37 -5.15 19.03
N GLU A 223 1.11 -5.49 19.29
CA GLU A 223 0.52 -6.76 18.91
C GLU A 223 0.20 -6.81 17.42
N LEU A 224 0.34 -7.99 16.83
CA LEU A 224 0.00 -8.25 15.45
C LEU A 224 -1.43 -8.81 15.37
N VAL A 225 -2.28 -8.14 14.61
CA VAL A 225 -3.69 -8.49 14.42
C VAL A 225 -3.97 -8.73 12.96
N GLU A 226 -4.68 -9.81 12.65
CA GLU A 226 -5.07 -10.08 11.28
C GLU A 226 -5.91 -8.93 10.71
N ARG A 227 -5.61 -8.53 9.48
CA ARG A 227 -6.36 -7.50 8.78
C ARG A 227 -7.83 -7.93 8.64
N PRO A 228 -8.79 -7.13 9.13
CA PRO A 228 -10.21 -7.51 9.14
C PRO A 228 -10.93 -7.21 7.82
N ILE A 229 -10.28 -6.47 6.91
CA ILE A 229 -10.85 -6.09 5.61
C ILE A 229 -10.09 -6.78 4.48
N PRO A 230 -10.72 -7.02 3.33
CA PRO A 230 -10.07 -7.61 2.17
C PRO A 230 -8.85 -6.82 1.69
N MET A 231 -7.98 -7.48 0.94
CA MET A 231 -6.90 -6.82 0.22
C MET A 231 -7.44 -5.94 -0.90
N TRP A 232 -6.61 -5.05 -1.43
CA TRP A 232 -6.92 -4.30 -2.63
C TRP A 232 -7.12 -5.24 -3.81
N LYS A 233 -8.12 -4.95 -4.62
CA LYS A 233 -8.39 -5.63 -5.88
C LYS A 233 -7.66 -4.91 -7.01
N ASP A 234 -6.99 -5.66 -7.85
CA ASP A 234 -6.46 -5.15 -9.10
C ASP A 234 -7.54 -5.20 -10.18
N TYR A 235 -8.05 -4.02 -10.56
CA TYR A 235 -9.03 -3.87 -11.64
C TYR A 235 -8.38 -3.72 -13.02
N GLY A 236 -7.05 -3.80 -13.10
CA GLY A 236 -6.29 -3.57 -14.32
C GLY A 236 -6.21 -2.10 -14.73
N LEU A 237 -5.38 -1.83 -15.72
CA LEU A 237 -5.30 -0.51 -16.34
C LEU A 237 -6.49 -0.29 -17.27
N LYS A 238 -7.12 0.89 -17.17
CA LYS A 238 -8.30 1.30 -17.93
C LYS A 238 -8.01 2.55 -18.74
N GLU A 239 -8.69 2.66 -19.88
CA GLU A 239 -8.68 3.86 -20.73
C GLU A 239 -9.55 4.96 -20.13
N TYR A 240 -9.16 6.22 -20.30
CA TYR A 240 -9.98 7.36 -19.96
C TYR A 240 -11.19 7.49 -20.91
N VAL A 241 -12.31 8.02 -20.39
CA VAL A 241 -13.52 8.27 -21.20
C VAL A 241 -13.25 9.26 -22.34
N SER A 242 -12.45 10.26 -22.07
CA SER A 242 -11.98 11.22 -23.06
C SER A 242 -10.66 11.85 -22.64
N VAL A 243 -9.87 12.23 -23.63
CA VAL A 243 -8.58 12.90 -23.46
C VAL A 243 -8.60 14.17 -24.31
N ARG A 244 -8.28 15.31 -23.72
CA ARG A 244 -8.12 16.61 -24.42
C ARG A 244 -6.83 17.26 -23.96
N GLN A 245 -6.16 17.95 -24.85
CA GLN A 245 -4.97 18.71 -24.54
C GLN A 245 -5.24 20.21 -24.68
N SER A 246 -4.73 20.99 -23.75
CA SER A 246 -4.71 22.45 -23.83
C SER A 246 -3.38 22.93 -23.25
N ASN A 247 -2.61 23.62 -24.08
CA ASN A 247 -1.23 24.03 -23.78
C ASN A 247 -0.36 22.81 -23.37
N ASP A 248 0.27 22.89 -22.21
CA ASP A 248 1.11 21.85 -21.62
C ASP A 248 0.33 20.78 -20.81
N THR A 249 -0.98 20.93 -20.70
CA THR A 249 -1.80 20.06 -19.85
C THR A 249 -2.70 19.14 -20.69
N VAL A 250 -2.61 17.83 -20.38
CA VAL A 250 -3.51 16.81 -20.88
C VAL A 250 -4.54 16.48 -19.79
N TYR A 251 -5.80 16.71 -20.11
CA TYR A 251 -6.96 16.48 -19.26
C TYR A 251 -7.61 15.16 -19.63
N CYS A 252 -7.70 14.25 -18.69
CA CYS A 252 -8.20 12.90 -18.87
C CYS A 252 -9.44 12.66 -18.01
N LYS A 253 -10.61 12.46 -18.64
CA LYS A 253 -11.89 12.31 -17.95
C LYS A 253 -12.07 10.88 -17.44
N LEU A 254 -12.39 10.72 -16.16
CA LEU A 254 -12.82 9.49 -15.53
C LEU A 254 -14.34 9.26 -15.73
N PRO A 255 -14.83 8.02 -15.65
CA PRO A 255 -16.27 7.74 -15.83
C PRO A 255 -17.14 8.33 -14.71
N TYR A 256 -16.59 8.48 -13.52
CA TYR A 256 -17.18 9.03 -12.31
C TYR A 256 -16.08 9.55 -11.39
N ASN A 257 -16.41 10.05 -10.20
CA ASN A 257 -15.41 10.39 -9.18
C ASN A 257 -14.78 9.10 -8.63
N ALA A 258 -13.70 8.66 -9.24
CA ALA A 258 -13.04 7.41 -8.92
C ALA A 258 -11.74 7.62 -8.10
N GLN A 259 -11.42 6.65 -7.25
CA GLN A 259 -10.11 6.55 -6.63
C GLN A 259 -9.20 5.72 -7.53
N ILE A 260 -8.08 6.30 -7.94
CA ILE A 260 -7.21 5.74 -8.99
C ILE A 260 -5.73 5.91 -8.69
N THR A 261 -4.90 5.07 -9.32
CA THR A 261 -3.49 5.36 -9.55
C THR A 261 -3.28 5.73 -11.02
N PRO A 262 -2.67 6.90 -11.32
CA PRO A 262 -2.44 7.32 -12.70
C PRO A 262 -1.23 6.60 -13.31
N TYR A 263 -1.36 6.24 -14.57
CA TYR A 263 -0.32 5.63 -15.40
C TYR A 263 0.02 6.53 -16.59
N LEU A 264 1.29 6.54 -16.97
CA LEU A 264 1.77 7.19 -18.17
C LEU A 264 2.81 6.35 -18.90
N LYS A 265 2.80 6.43 -20.23
CA LYS A 265 3.87 6.01 -21.13
C LYS A 265 4.34 7.21 -21.93
N VAL A 266 5.62 7.51 -21.86
CA VAL A 266 6.20 8.71 -22.49
C VAL A 266 7.52 8.40 -23.15
N GLU A 267 7.89 9.26 -24.11
CA GLU A 267 9.25 9.40 -24.63
C GLU A 267 9.80 10.76 -24.23
N ALA A 268 10.98 10.83 -23.65
CA ALA A 268 11.56 12.03 -23.09
C ALA A 268 13.06 12.20 -23.43
N ASN A 269 13.56 13.43 -23.33
CA ASN A 269 14.99 13.71 -23.50
C ASN A 269 15.81 13.39 -22.25
N GLY A 270 15.16 13.46 -21.06
CA GLY A 270 15.72 13.11 -19.76
C GLY A 270 15.90 14.30 -18.83
N GLY A 271 15.23 14.24 -17.69
CA GLY A 271 15.22 15.30 -16.67
C GLY A 271 13.97 16.15 -16.62
N GLU A 272 13.09 16.01 -17.61
CA GLU A 272 11.81 16.69 -17.62
C GLU A 272 10.89 16.15 -16.54
N MET A 273 10.11 17.03 -15.90
CA MET A 273 9.17 16.69 -14.84
C MET A 273 7.73 16.76 -15.33
N VAL A 274 7.06 15.62 -15.37
CA VAL A 274 5.60 15.55 -15.54
C VAL A 274 4.95 15.64 -14.16
N ARG A 275 3.99 16.57 -14.00
CA ARG A 275 3.17 16.64 -12.77
C ARG A 275 1.82 16.02 -13.04
N ILE A 276 1.31 15.27 -12.07
CA ILE A 276 0.02 14.58 -12.18
C ILE A 276 -0.84 14.98 -10.99
N MET A 277 -2.06 15.41 -11.24
CA MET A 277 -3.01 15.83 -10.22
C MET A 277 -4.45 15.53 -10.66
N THR A 278 -5.41 15.78 -9.79
CA THR A 278 -6.84 15.64 -10.09
C THR A 278 -7.58 16.97 -9.86
N ASP A 279 -8.82 17.03 -10.33
CA ASP A 279 -9.71 18.18 -10.14
C ASP A 279 -10.33 18.27 -8.75
N ASN A 280 -10.30 17.18 -7.97
CA ASN A 280 -11.16 17.03 -6.80
C ASN A 280 -10.59 17.65 -5.52
N TYR A 281 -9.30 17.53 -5.26
CA TYR A 281 -8.73 17.96 -3.98
C TYR A 281 -7.42 18.73 -4.14
N ARG A 282 -7.37 19.89 -3.49
CA ARG A 282 -6.21 20.80 -3.56
C ARG A 282 -5.46 20.96 -2.23
N GLY A 283 -5.81 20.14 -1.21
CA GLY A 283 -5.08 20.05 0.05
C GLY A 283 -4.96 21.33 0.86
N GLY A 284 -5.90 22.26 0.69
CA GLY A 284 -5.93 23.55 1.38
C GLY A 284 -5.14 24.67 0.69
N SER A 285 -4.36 24.37 -0.33
CA SER A 285 -3.74 25.32 -1.24
C SER A 285 -3.73 24.77 -2.66
N GLU A 286 -3.65 25.65 -3.63
CA GLU A 286 -3.65 25.27 -5.04
C GLU A 286 -2.42 24.42 -5.38
N ASN A 287 -2.62 23.35 -6.13
CA ASN A 287 -1.58 22.48 -6.70
C ASN A 287 -0.63 21.80 -5.69
N ASN A 288 -1.04 21.63 -4.44
CA ASN A 288 -0.19 20.97 -3.44
C ASN A 288 -0.39 19.46 -3.34
N VAL A 289 -1.48 18.89 -3.89
CA VAL A 289 -1.71 17.44 -3.99
C VAL A 289 -1.39 16.99 -5.39
N ARG A 290 -0.24 16.36 -5.55
CA ARG A 290 0.26 15.93 -6.87
C ARG A 290 1.29 14.81 -6.77
N ALA A 291 1.44 14.05 -7.85
CA ALA A 291 2.63 13.27 -8.11
C ALA A 291 3.57 14.01 -9.06
N GLU A 292 4.86 13.75 -8.96
CA GLU A 292 5.90 14.30 -9.81
C GLU A 292 6.74 13.15 -10.38
N TYR A 293 6.78 13.06 -11.72
CA TYR A 293 7.58 12.07 -12.42
C TYR A 293 8.72 12.76 -13.19
N ILE A 294 9.96 12.47 -12.82
CA ILE A 294 11.14 12.95 -13.53
C ILE A 294 11.59 11.87 -14.52
N ALA A 295 11.46 12.19 -15.81
CA ALA A 295 11.74 11.23 -16.87
C ALA A 295 13.24 10.96 -17.03
N ARG A 296 13.59 9.72 -17.38
CA ARG A 296 14.89 9.39 -17.99
C ARG A 296 14.82 9.59 -19.50
N LYS A 297 15.95 9.48 -20.19
CA LYS A 297 15.98 9.54 -21.65
C LYS A 297 15.33 8.29 -22.27
N GLY A 298 14.52 8.51 -23.32
CA GLY A 298 13.90 7.46 -24.14
C GLY A 298 12.49 7.11 -23.70
N VAL A 299 11.99 5.98 -24.22
CA VAL A 299 10.64 5.48 -23.95
C VAL A 299 10.62 4.82 -22.57
N GLN A 300 9.58 5.12 -21.80
CA GLN A 300 9.42 4.64 -20.43
C GLN A 300 7.97 4.65 -19.99
N GLU A 301 7.68 3.84 -18.97
CA GLU A 301 6.37 3.71 -18.36
C GLU A 301 6.49 3.98 -16.86
N TYR A 302 5.43 4.54 -16.27
CA TYR A 302 5.35 4.78 -14.84
C TYR A 302 3.89 4.72 -14.38
N GLU A 303 3.65 4.07 -13.27
CA GLU A 303 2.40 4.12 -12.53
C GLU A 303 2.69 4.71 -11.14
N ASN A 304 1.96 5.76 -10.77
CA ASN A 304 2.11 6.34 -9.44
C ASN A 304 1.55 5.39 -8.39
N LEU A 305 2.32 5.12 -7.35
CA LEU A 305 1.89 4.22 -6.27
C LEU A 305 0.96 4.89 -5.26
N GLY A 306 0.89 6.22 -5.25
CA GLY A 306 -0.08 6.98 -4.45
C GLY A 306 -1.40 7.12 -5.20
N TRP A 307 -2.49 6.70 -4.56
CA TRP A 307 -3.81 6.91 -5.12
C TRP A 307 -4.26 8.38 -5.05
N MET A 308 -5.07 8.76 -6.01
CA MET A 308 -5.74 10.06 -6.12
C MET A 308 -7.22 9.82 -6.38
N ASN A 309 -8.06 10.81 -6.12
CA ASN A 309 -9.47 10.75 -6.48
C ASN A 309 -9.92 12.00 -7.21
N GLY A 310 -10.85 11.87 -8.14
CA GLY A 310 -11.36 12.96 -8.95
C GLY A 310 -12.27 12.49 -10.07
N HIS A 311 -12.79 13.45 -10.84
CA HIS A 311 -13.51 13.23 -12.10
C HIS A 311 -12.59 13.37 -13.30
N GLU A 312 -11.48 14.12 -13.16
CA GLU A 312 -10.45 14.28 -14.17
C GLU A 312 -9.05 14.09 -13.56
N VAL A 313 -8.15 13.51 -14.36
CA VAL A 313 -6.70 13.47 -14.08
C VAL A 313 -6.01 14.43 -15.04
N TRP A 314 -5.17 15.28 -14.51
CA TRP A 314 -4.43 16.27 -15.26
C TRP A 314 -2.95 15.93 -15.28
N TYR A 315 -2.40 15.76 -16.49
CA TYR A 315 -0.97 15.57 -16.71
C TYR A 315 -0.39 16.88 -17.26
N ILE A 316 0.44 17.55 -16.49
CA ILE A 316 1.19 18.73 -16.93
C ILE A 316 2.49 18.24 -17.53
N VAL A 317 2.58 18.30 -18.85
CA VAL A 317 3.64 17.68 -19.65
C VAL A 317 4.51 18.79 -20.25
N PRO A 318 5.77 18.96 -19.81
CA PRO A 318 6.64 19.99 -20.31
C PRO A 318 7.10 19.70 -21.75
N SER A 319 7.63 20.73 -22.43
CA SER A 319 8.32 20.55 -23.70
C SER A 319 9.45 19.53 -23.54
N GLY A 320 9.66 18.70 -24.56
CA GLY A 320 10.65 17.61 -24.52
C GLY A 320 10.12 16.26 -24.05
N VAL A 321 8.87 16.18 -23.64
CA VAL A 321 8.16 14.94 -23.34
C VAL A 321 7.05 14.71 -24.34
N LYS A 322 7.08 13.55 -25.02
CA LYS A 322 6.01 13.07 -25.90
C LYS A 322 5.19 12.04 -25.18
N VAL A 323 3.89 12.30 -25.01
CA VAL A 323 2.95 11.31 -24.46
C VAL A 323 2.67 10.24 -25.51
N LEU A 324 2.82 8.98 -25.12
CA LEU A 324 2.54 7.81 -25.95
C LEU A 324 1.25 7.11 -25.52
N ASP A 325 0.99 7.04 -24.19
CA ASP A 325 -0.21 6.42 -23.62
C ASP A 325 -0.49 6.98 -22.23
N LEU A 326 -1.77 7.15 -21.89
CA LEU A 326 -2.24 7.56 -20.57
C LEU A 326 -3.39 6.67 -20.15
N LYS A 327 -3.28 6.08 -18.97
CA LYS A 327 -4.27 5.18 -18.38
C LYS A 327 -4.43 5.44 -16.89
N TYR A 328 -5.35 4.76 -16.29
CA TYR A 328 -5.50 4.73 -14.84
C TYR A 328 -5.80 3.31 -14.37
N ARG A 329 -5.42 3.02 -13.14
CA ARG A 329 -5.88 1.83 -12.42
C ARG A 329 -6.85 2.29 -11.33
N GLU A 330 -8.05 1.77 -11.38
CA GLU A 330 -9.02 1.97 -10.32
C GLU A 330 -8.60 1.15 -9.09
N THR A 331 -8.75 1.72 -7.91
CA THR A 331 -8.34 1.09 -6.66
C THR A 331 -9.53 0.94 -5.72
N GLY A 332 -9.57 -0.16 -4.99
CA GLY A 332 -10.61 -0.46 -4.02
C GLY A 332 -10.39 -1.83 -3.40
N TYR A 333 -11.11 -2.10 -2.33
CA TYR A 333 -11.04 -3.40 -1.69
C TYR A 333 -11.83 -4.45 -2.49
N ASP A 334 -11.39 -5.72 -2.40
CA ASP A 334 -12.09 -6.86 -3.01
C ASP A 334 -13.34 -7.20 -2.20
N THR A 335 -14.40 -6.44 -2.46
CA THR A 335 -15.69 -6.56 -1.76
C THR A 335 -16.80 -6.77 -2.76
N GLU A 336 -17.83 -7.51 -2.33
CA GLU A 336 -19.06 -7.69 -3.08
C GLU A 336 -20.21 -7.03 -2.32
N PHE A 337 -21.07 -6.30 -3.04
CA PHE A 337 -22.29 -5.76 -2.49
C PHE A 337 -23.36 -6.84 -2.50
N SER A 338 -23.86 -7.20 -1.31
CA SER A 338 -24.92 -8.18 -1.14
C SER A 338 -26.30 -7.53 -0.95
N GLY A 339 -26.35 -6.22 -0.79
CA GLY A 339 -27.59 -5.44 -0.66
C GLY A 339 -28.00 -4.81 -1.97
N SER A 340 -29.31 -4.61 -2.14
CA SER A 340 -29.88 -3.80 -3.22
C SER A 340 -30.89 -2.83 -2.63
N PHE A 341 -31.02 -1.66 -3.24
CA PHE A 341 -32.00 -0.66 -2.90
C PHE A 341 -32.73 -0.25 -4.18
N GLU A 342 -34.04 -0.20 -4.11
CA GLU A 342 -34.89 0.28 -5.19
C GLU A 342 -36.08 1.04 -4.60
N CYS A 343 -36.40 2.21 -5.15
CA CYS A 343 -37.53 3.04 -4.76
C CYS A 343 -38.12 3.76 -5.98
N GLU A 344 -39.21 4.50 -5.77
CA GLU A 344 -39.90 5.25 -6.83
C GLU A 344 -39.12 6.48 -7.32
N ASP A 345 -38.11 6.93 -6.57
CA ASP A 345 -37.27 8.08 -6.95
C ASP A 345 -36.07 7.64 -7.78
N PRO A 346 -36.03 7.99 -9.10
CA PRO A 346 -34.91 7.58 -9.96
C PRO A 346 -33.56 8.09 -9.50
N PHE A 347 -33.50 9.30 -8.88
CA PHE A 347 -32.26 9.88 -8.38
C PHE A 347 -31.66 9.05 -7.22
N LEU A 348 -32.53 8.56 -6.31
CA LEU A 348 -32.07 7.71 -5.21
C LEU A 348 -31.63 6.32 -5.68
N ASN A 349 -32.17 5.83 -6.81
CA ASN A 349 -31.76 4.55 -7.37
C ASN A 349 -30.39 4.61 -8.10
N GLU A 350 -29.91 5.82 -8.42
CA GLU A 350 -28.58 6.03 -9.03
C GLU A 350 -27.47 6.17 -7.97
N LEU A 351 -27.81 6.35 -6.69
CA LEU A 351 -26.85 6.47 -5.58
C LEU A 351 -26.39 5.10 -5.10
#